data_aa860f68e6784bab9200c9d873f8f04e
#
_entry.id   aa860f68e6784bab9200c9d873f8f04e
#
_cell.length_a   1.000
_cell.length_b   1.000
_cell.length_c   1.000
_cell.angle_alpha   90.00
_cell.angle_beta   90.00
_cell.angle_gamma   90.00
#
_symmetry.space_group_name_H-M   'P 1'
#
loop_
_entity.id
_entity.type
_entity.pdbx_description
1 polymer ?
#
loop_
_entity_poly.entity_id
_entity_poly.type
_entity_poly.pdbx_seq_one_letter_code
_entity_poly.pdbx_strand_id
1 'polypeptide(L)'
;MTAFRLILLMCFAEALSMAGFSAVPALLPVLQNTWHLSAWQAGVLGGSYFAGYVVSISWLSSLTDHVDARRVFLLGTALAGLGSLGFYFLAHDLVSACLFQAVTGAGLAGTYMPGLRALTDRIETSLQPRFIAFYTSTFGIGASLSYAFSGWVGTAYGWPAAFCLAGILPLLAGLLVWRLLPAQHPVPHPRLSMFKTQWVALKNAEIRRHVLGYCAHCWELFGFRAWIVALLTYAGTQSELPLSATAIAALVNLFGIPASILGNEAAIRGDRHRHILRVMLASGVLAWLTGFFASTPWLLIAVLPVYFAAIMADSAALTAGLVASTNAQNRGSAMAVYSLGGFGAGFIAPVMVGVLLDLAGGQKSALAWLLACGSLGVWCLVLATHTLWKRFAPSPIT
;
A
#
# COMPACT_ATOMS: atom_id res chain seq x y z
N MET A 1 -3.96 25.95 -18.01
CA MET A 1 -4.94 25.26 -17.16
C MET A 1 -4.86 25.85 -15.76
N THR A 2 -5.98 26.08 -15.05
CA THR A 2 -5.93 26.60 -13.68
C THR A 2 -5.39 25.52 -12.72
N ALA A 3 -4.75 25.93 -11.61
CA ALA A 3 -4.23 24.99 -10.61
C ALA A 3 -5.30 24.02 -10.08
N PHE A 4 -6.53 24.52 -9.90
CA PHE A 4 -7.67 23.69 -9.47
C PHE A 4 -8.06 22.61 -10.51
N ARG A 5 -8.08 22.94 -11.78
CA ARG A 5 -8.35 21.94 -12.85
C ARG A 5 -7.23 20.90 -12.95
N LEU A 6 -6.00 21.32 -12.69
CA LEU A 6 -4.84 20.44 -12.71
C LEU A 6 -4.92 19.40 -11.57
N ILE A 7 -5.21 19.82 -10.33
CA ILE A 7 -5.32 18.89 -9.21
C ILE A 7 -6.49 17.92 -9.39
N LEU A 8 -7.63 18.40 -9.87
CA LEU A 8 -8.79 17.53 -10.15
C LEU A 8 -8.45 16.47 -11.21
N LEU A 9 -7.79 16.90 -12.30
CA LEU A 9 -7.35 15.96 -13.34
C LEU A 9 -6.42 14.89 -12.78
N MET A 10 -5.39 15.29 -12.04
CA MET A 10 -4.39 14.35 -11.55
C MET A 10 -4.92 13.43 -10.46
N CYS A 11 -5.76 13.92 -9.55
CA CYS A 11 -6.43 13.07 -8.55
C CYS A 11 -7.40 12.08 -9.21
N PHE A 12 -8.18 12.52 -10.19
CA PHE A 12 -9.09 11.65 -10.91
C PHE A 12 -8.34 10.60 -11.73
N ALA A 13 -7.28 11.00 -12.44
CA ALA A 13 -6.45 10.08 -13.20
C ALA A 13 -5.75 9.05 -12.29
N GLU A 14 -5.27 9.46 -11.11
CA GLU A 14 -4.68 8.55 -10.13
C GLU A 14 -5.72 7.55 -9.61
N ALA A 15 -6.92 8.01 -9.23
CA ALA A 15 -8.00 7.12 -8.78
C ALA A 15 -8.37 6.07 -9.84
N LEU A 16 -8.46 6.48 -11.11
CA LEU A 16 -8.69 5.56 -12.23
C LEU A 16 -7.52 4.58 -12.43
N SER A 17 -6.27 5.06 -12.30
CA SER A 17 -5.08 4.22 -12.48
C SER A 17 -4.95 3.14 -11.40
N MET A 18 -5.57 3.35 -10.25
CA MET A 18 -5.61 2.41 -9.12
C MET A 18 -6.74 1.38 -9.20
N ALA A 19 -7.53 1.32 -10.28
CA ALA A 19 -8.67 0.39 -10.39
C ALA A 19 -8.28 -1.08 -10.14
N GLY A 20 -7.09 -1.50 -10.56
CA GLY A 20 -6.54 -2.84 -10.33
C GLY A 20 -5.83 -3.06 -8.99
N PHE A 21 -5.65 -2.02 -8.16
CA PHE A 21 -4.84 -2.09 -6.94
C PHE A 21 -5.33 -3.15 -5.95
N SER A 22 -6.62 -3.18 -5.70
CA SER A 22 -7.25 -4.12 -4.76
C SER A 22 -8.02 -5.24 -5.46
N ALA A 23 -7.87 -5.42 -6.78
CA ALA A 23 -8.65 -6.41 -7.54
C ALA A 23 -8.36 -7.85 -7.07
N VAL A 24 -7.07 -8.22 -6.92
CA VAL A 24 -6.71 -9.53 -6.39
C VAL A 24 -7.18 -9.70 -4.94
N PRO A 25 -6.89 -8.82 -3.97
CA PRO A 25 -7.42 -8.92 -2.62
C PRO A 25 -8.96 -9.00 -2.55
N ALA A 26 -9.67 -8.24 -3.36
CA ALA A 26 -11.14 -8.23 -3.40
C ALA A 26 -11.71 -9.55 -3.90
N LEU A 27 -11.04 -10.20 -4.83
CA LEU A 27 -11.50 -11.42 -5.51
C LEU A 27 -10.73 -12.67 -5.06
N LEU A 28 -9.87 -12.53 -4.03
CA LEU A 28 -8.97 -13.60 -3.60
C LEU A 28 -9.69 -14.93 -3.31
N PRO A 29 -10.83 -14.96 -2.57
CA PRO A 29 -11.55 -16.22 -2.35
C PRO A 29 -12.06 -16.86 -3.64
N VAL A 30 -12.48 -16.07 -4.61
CA VAL A 30 -12.95 -16.56 -5.91
C VAL A 30 -11.80 -17.12 -6.73
N LEU A 31 -10.66 -16.41 -6.79
CA LEU A 31 -9.46 -16.86 -7.51
C LEU A 31 -8.87 -18.11 -6.90
N GLN A 32 -8.86 -18.23 -5.56
CA GLN A 32 -8.44 -19.45 -4.88
C GLN A 32 -9.30 -20.65 -5.27
N ASN A 33 -10.61 -20.49 -5.30
CA ASN A 33 -11.51 -21.56 -5.71
C ASN A 33 -11.37 -21.91 -7.19
N THR A 34 -11.18 -20.92 -8.06
CA THR A 34 -11.06 -21.11 -9.52
C THR A 34 -9.79 -21.89 -9.89
N TRP A 35 -8.67 -21.58 -9.24
CA TRP A 35 -7.37 -22.19 -9.55
C TRP A 35 -6.86 -23.15 -8.47
N HIS A 36 -7.71 -23.51 -7.50
CA HIS A 36 -7.38 -24.42 -6.38
C HIS A 36 -6.10 -24.02 -5.64
N LEU A 37 -5.92 -22.70 -5.40
CA LEU A 37 -4.72 -22.19 -4.76
C LEU A 37 -4.73 -22.48 -3.25
N SER A 38 -3.61 -22.94 -2.73
CA SER A 38 -3.35 -22.92 -1.30
C SER A 38 -3.24 -21.49 -0.77
N ALA A 39 -3.28 -21.29 0.54
CA ALA A 39 -3.21 -19.95 1.08
C ALA A 39 -1.86 -19.29 0.81
N TRP A 40 -0.72 -20.02 0.89
CA TRP A 40 0.57 -19.42 0.54
C TRP A 40 0.65 -18.98 -0.92
N GLN A 41 0.07 -19.75 -1.85
CA GLN A 41 0.00 -19.39 -3.27
C GLN A 41 -0.85 -18.13 -3.50
N ALA A 42 -1.98 -18.02 -2.80
CA ALA A 42 -2.81 -16.82 -2.80
C ALA A 42 -2.07 -15.60 -2.23
N GLY A 43 -1.25 -15.82 -1.20
CA GLY A 43 -0.34 -14.80 -0.66
C GLY A 43 0.71 -14.34 -1.67
N VAL A 44 1.31 -15.27 -2.43
CA VAL A 44 2.25 -14.95 -3.53
C VAL A 44 1.56 -14.13 -4.61
N LEU A 45 0.34 -14.51 -5.00
CA LEU A 45 -0.45 -13.76 -5.97
C LEU A 45 -0.73 -12.33 -5.49
N GLY A 46 -1.17 -12.15 -4.23
CA GLY A 46 -1.42 -10.83 -3.64
C GLY A 46 -0.15 -9.99 -3.51
N GLY A 47 0.96 -10.61 -3.12
CA GLY A 47 2.27 -9.95 -2.98
C GLY A 47 2.92 -9.58 -4.32
N SER A 48 2.66 -10.32 -5.40
CA SER A 48 3.32 -10.10 -6.70
C SER A 48 3.13 -8.69 -7.27
N TYR A 49 2.05 -8.02 -6.91
CA TYR A 49 1.83 -6.59 -7.19
C TYR A 49 2.97 -5.73 -6.66
N PHE A 50 3.34 -5.94 -5.38
CA PHE A 50 4.40 -5.17 -4.74
C PHE A 50 5.79 -5.59 -5.21
N ALA A 51 5.98 -6.84 -5.64
CA ALA A 51 7.22 -7.27 -6.31
C ALA A 51 7.45 -6.47 -7.59
N GLY A 52 6.43 -6.33 -8.44
CA GLY A 52 6.48 -5.51 -9.65
C GLY A 52 6.76 -4.04 -9.36
N TYR A 53 6.14 -3.48 -8.32
CA TYR A 53 6.42 -2.12 -7.85
C TYR A 53 7.88 -1.94 -7.43
N VAL A 54 8.41 -2.82 -6.58
CA VAL A 54 9.79 -2.75 -6.05
C VAL A 54 10.84 -2.82 -7.17
N VAL A 55 10.65 -3.71 -8.13
CA VAL A 55 11.55 -3.86 -9.27
C VAL A 55 11.56 -2.59 -10.14
N SER A 56 10.43 -1.92 -10.27
CA SER A 56 10.23 -0.85 -11.25
C SER A 56 10.42 0.56 -10.66
N ILE A 57 10.19 0.76 -9.35
CA ILE A 57 10.13 2.10 -8.75
C ILE A 57 11.42 2.90 -8.93
N SER A 58 12.58 2.27 -8.72
CA SER A 58 13.88 2.94 -8.81
C SER A 58 14.15 3.45 -10.22
N TRP A 59 13.82 2.66 -11.23
CA TRP A 59 13.99 3.01 -12.62
C TRP A 59 12.99 4.07 -13.10
N LEU A 60 11.68 3.85 -12.83
CA LEU A 60 10.64 4.77 -13.26
C LEU A 60 10.73 6.14 -12.57
N SER A 61 11.07 6.17 -11.29
CA SER A 61 11.28 7.43 -10.58
C SER A 61 12.49 8.20 -11.12
N SER A 62 13.62 7.53 -11.38
CA SER A 62 14.80 8.20 -11.95
C SER A 62 14.58 8.66 -13.38
N LEU A 63 13.72 7.99 -14.14
CA LEU A 63 13.38 8.41 -15.50
C LEU A 63 12.73 9.82 -15.51
N THR A 64 12.00 10.20 -14.46
CA THR A 64 11.42 11.55 -14.34
C THR A 64 12.47 12.68 -14.21
N ASP A 65 13.74 12.36 -13.95
CA ASP A 65 14.83 13.34 -13.93
C ASP A 65 15.32 13.70 -15.36
N HIS A 66 14.96 12.88 -16.35
CA HIS A 66 15.43 13.02 -17.73
C HIS A 66 14.32 13.30 -18.73
N VAL A 67 13.09 12.87 -18.41
CA VAL A 67 11.92 13.08 -19.26
C VAL A 67 10.80 13.72 -18.45
N ASP A 68 9.86 14.37 -19.13
CA ASP A 68 8.66 14.92 -18.49
C ASP A 68 7.96 13.81 -17.69
N ALA A 69 7.72 14.06 -16.40
CA ALA A 69 7.04 13.15 -15.49
C ALA A 69 5.66 12.69 -16.03
N ARG A 70 5.00 13.52 -16.86
CA ARG A 70 3.82 13.14 -17.63
C ARG A 70 4.05 11.89 -18.48
N ARG A 71 5.20 11.75 -19.18
CA ARG A 71 5.50 10.58 -20.01
C ARG A 71 5.66 9.31 -19.17
N VAL A 72 6.26 9.45 -17.99
CA VAL A 72 6.40 8.33 -17.05
C VAL A 72 5.04 7.91 -16.51
N PHE A 73 4.17 8.88 -16.20
CA PHE A 73 2.78 8.60 -15.80
C PHE A 73 2.01 7.84 -16.91
N LEU A 74 2.15 8.26 -18.16
CA LEU A 74 1.53 7.56 -19.31
C LEU A 74 2.05 6.12 -19.45
N LEU A 75 3.35 5.91 -19.28
CA LEU A 75 3.93 4.56 -19.27
C LEU A 75 3.36 3.74 -18.09
N GLY A 76 3.25 4.34 -16.90
CA GLY A 76 2.65 3.70 -15.73
C GLY A 76 1.20 3.27 -15.96
N THR A 77 0.37 4.15 -16.53
CA THR A 77 -1.02 3.81 -16.87
C THR A 77 -1.12 2.71 -17.94
N ALA A 78 -0.20 2.72 -18.93
CA ALA A 78 -0.13 1.65 -19.92
C ALA A 78 0.25 0.30 -19.28
N LEU A 79 1.25 0.27 -18.39
CA LEU A 79 1.64 -0.95 -17.67
C LEU A 79 0.49 -1.45 -16.77
N ALA A 80 -0.17 -0.57 -16.01
CA ALA A 80 -1.31 -0.95 -15.16
C ALA A 80 -2.47 -1.52 -16.00
N GLY A 81 -2.77 -0.86 -17.13
CA GLY A 81 -3.81 -1.30 -18.05
C GLY A 81 -3.49 -2.63 -18.72
N LEU A 82 -2.30 -2.76 -19.29
CA LEU A 82 -1.84 -3.98 -19.97
C LEU A 82 -1.68 -5.15 -18.97
N GLY A 83 -1.21 -4.90 -17.77
CA GLY A 83 -1.14 -5.92 -16.72
C GLY A 83 -2.51 -6.46 -16.36
N SER A 84 -3.50 -5.59 -16.09
CA SER A 84 -4.86 -6.03 -15.76
C SER A 84 -5.58 -6.68 -16.95
N LEU A 85 -5.41 -6.17 -18.18
CA LEU A 85 -5.95 -6.83 -19.39
C LEU A 85 -5.26 -8.16 -19.67
N GLY A 86 -3.93 -8.25 -19.48
CA GLY A 86 -3.20 -9.51 -19.57
C GLY A 86 -3.71 -10.52 -18.54
N PHE A 87 -4.00 -10.07 -17.32
CA PHE A 87 -4.64 -10.92 -16.31
C PHE A 87 -6.01 -11.43 -16.81
N TYR A 88 -6.83 -10.58 -17.38
CA TYR A 88 -8.13 -10.96 -17.95
C TYR A 88 -8.03 -11.98 -19.08
N PHE A 89 -7.17 -11.75 -20.07
CA PHE A 89 -7.11 -12.56 -21.28
C PHE A 89 -6.23 -13.80 -21.17
N LEU A 90 -5.17 -13.76 -20.35
CA LEU A 90 -4.07 -14.70 -20.40
C LEU A 90 -3.74 -15.36 -19.07
N ALA A 91 -4.34 -14.92 -17.94
CA ALA A 91 -4.11 -15.58 -16.66
C ALA A 91 -4.99 -16.85 -16.56
N HIS A 92 -4.33 -18.00 -16.52
CA HIS A 92 -4.97 -19.31 -16.42
C HIS A 92 -4.38 -20.17 -15.28
N ASP A 93 -3.29 -19.73 -14.68
CA ASP A 93 -2.62 -20.35 -13.56
C ASP A 93 -1.95 -19.32 -12.64
N LEU A 94 -1.38 -19.77 -11.54
CA LEU A 94 -0.69 -18.92 -10.57
C LEU A 94 0.44 -18.10 -11.21
N VAL A 95 1.24 -18.72 -12.08
CA VAL A 95 2.46 -18.08 -12.63
C VAL A 95 2.08 -16.94 -13.56
N SER A 96 1.18 -17.22 -14.51
CA SER A 96 0.67 -16.19 -15.43
C SER A 96 -0.06 -15.07 -14.70
N ALA A 97 -0.85 -15.38 -13.67
CA ALA A 97 -1.53 -14.41 -12.84
C ALA A 97 -0.54 -13.52 -12.06
N CYS A 98 0.49 -14.10 -11.43
CA CYS A 98 1.54 -13.34 -10.74
C CYS A 98 2.32 -12.44 -11.69
N LEU A 99 2.62 -12.89 -12.91
CA LEU A 99 3.31 -12.08 -13.91
C LEU A 99 2.52 -10.82 -14.26
N PHE A 100 1.25 -10.97 -14.62
CA PHE A 100 0.40 -9.83 -14.97
C PHE A 100 0.11 -8.93 -13.77
N GLN A 101 -0.02 -9.49 -12.58
CA GLN A 101 -0.16 -8.73 -11.34
C GLN A 101 1.10 -7.90 -11.05
N ALA A 102 2.30 -8.46 -11.27
CA ALA A 102 3.55 -7.71 -11.16
C ALA A 102 3.65 -6.57 -12.19
N VAL A 103 3.20 -6.78 -13.44
CA VAL A 103 3.13 -5.72 -14.45
C VAL A 103 2.17 -4.60 -14.01
N THR A 104 1.02 -4.96 -13.43
CA THR A 104 0.08 -3.98 -12.86
C THR A 104 0.72 -3.18 -11.73
N GLY A 105 1.50 -3.84 -10.85
CA GLY A 105 2.25 -3.19 -9.77
C GLY A 105 3.36 -2.27 -10.28
N ALA A 106 4.05 -2.64 -11.36
CA ALA A 106 5.00 -1.76 -12.05
C ALA A 106 4.30 -0.50 -12.59
N GLY A 107 3.03 -0.64 -13.01
CA GLY A 107 2.17 0.49 -13.39
C GLY A 107 2.00 1.49 -12.25
N LEU A 108 1.73 1.05 -11.02
CA LEU A 108 1.63 1.94 -9.86
C LEU A 108 2.93 2.69 -9.59
N ALA A 109 4.09 2.04 -9.77
CA ALA A 109 5.39 2.71 -9.64
C ALA A 109 5.56 3.86 -10.65
N GLY A 110 4.93 3.76 -11.83
CA GLY A 110 4.91 4.80 -12.86
C GLY A 110 3.82 5.87 -12.67
N THR A 111 2.73 5.58 -11.94
CA THR A 111 1.63 6.54 -11.76
C THR A 111 1.73 7.33 -10.47
N TYR A 112 1.95 6.72 -9.31
CA TYR A 112 1.83 7.41 -8.03
C TYR A 112 2.87 8.52 -7.85
N MET A 113 4.16 8.19 -7.71
CA MET A 113 5.20 9.20 -7.50
C MET A 113 5.50 10.04 -8.75
N PRO A 114 5.57 9.48 -9.97
CA PRO A 114 5.68 10.29 -11.17
C PRO A 114 4.47 11.20 -11.41
N GLY A 115 3.26 10.77 -11.06
CA GLY A 115 2.06 11.61 -11.12
C GLY A 115 2.10 12.78 -10.15
N LEU A 116 2.55 12.55 -8.91
CA LEU A 116 2.80 13.63 -7.95
C LEU A 116 3.80 14.64 -8.49
N ARG A 117 4.90 14.17 -9.10
CA ARG A 117 5.89 15.04 -9.73
C ARG A 117 5.31 15.80 -10.91
N ALA A 118 4.55 15.14 -11.79
CA ALA A 118 3.87 15.77 -12.91
C ALA A 118 2.93 16.91 -12.45
N LEU A 119 2.29 16.75 -11.29
CA LEU A 119 1.50 17.79 -10.64
C LEU A 119 2.37 18.92 -10.12
N THR A 120 3.37 18.62 -9.27
CA THR A 120 4.18 19.62 -8.57
C THR A 120 5.05 20.46 -9.51
N ASP A 121 5.53 19.88 -10.62
CA ASP A 121 6.28 20.59 -11.64
C ASP A 121 5.46 21.68 -12.36
N ARG A 122 4.12 21.63 -12.27
CA ARG A 122 3.18 22.51 -13.00
C ARG A 122 2.41 23.49 -12.12
N ILE A 123 2.71 23.53 -10.83
CA ILE A 123 2.06 24.44 -9.87
C ILE A 123 3.09 25.29 -9.14
N GLU A 124 2.64 26.45 -8.69
CA GLU A 124 3.45 27.35 -7.87
C GLU A 124 3.85 26.69 -6.54
N THR A 125 5.06 26.97 -6.08
CA THR A 125 5.63 26.41 -4.85
C THR A 125 4.76 26.66 -3.62
N SER A 126 4.08 27.80 -3.56
CA SER A 126 3.17 28.18 -2.47
C SER A 126 1.95 27.26 -2.34
N LEU A 127 1.47 26.67 -3.45
CA LEU A 127 0.32 25.77 -3.49
C LEU A 127 0.70 24.30 -3.32
N GLN A 128 1.97 23.95 -3.51
CA GLN A 128 2.44 22.55 -3.50
C GLN A 128 2.05 21.78 -2.23
N PRO A 129 2.24 22.28 -0.99
CA PRO A 129 1.92 21.47 0.20
C PRO A 129 0.47 21.03 0.25
N ARG A 130 -0.45 21.92 -0.12
CA ARG A 130 -1.90 21.63 -0.14
C ARG A 130 -2.26 20.61 -1.22
N PHE A 131 -1.69 20.75 -2.41
CA PHE A 131 -1.99 19.89 -3.55
C PHE A 131 -1.34 18.49 -3.41
N ILE A 132 -0.16 18.43 -2.80
CA ILE A 132 0.47 17.16 -2.40
C ILE A 132 -0.47 16.40 -1.45
N ALA A 133 -1.03 17.08 -0.43
CA ALA A 133 -1.94 16.46 0.51
C ALA A 133 -3.20 15.89 -0.18
N PHE A 134 -3.80 16.63 -1.12
CA PHE A 134 -4.96 16.13 -1.89
C PHE A 134 -4.59 14.92 -2.74
N TYR A 135 -3.48 15.00 -3.49
CA TYR A 135 -3.04 13.91 -4.35
C TYR A 135 -2.71 12.64 -3.55
N THR A 136 -1.96 12.77 -2.45
CA THR A 136 -1.61 11.61 -1.62
C THR A 136 -2.81 10.98 -0.94
N SER A 137 -3.83 11.77 -0.56
CA SER A 137 -5.09 11.25 -0.03
C SER A 137 -5.87 10.44 -1.06
N THR A 138 -5.69 10.71 -2.36
CA THR A 138 -6.33 9.96 -3.44
C THR A 138 -5.92 8.49 -3.44
N PHE A 139 -4.74 8.14 -2.94
CA PHE A 139 -4.32 6.76 -2.80
C PHE A 139 -5.28 5.95 -1.92
N GLY A 140 -5.66 6.48 -0.76
CA GLY A 140 -6.64 5.83 0.14
C GLY A 140 -8.01 5.69 -0.51
N ILE A 141 -8.46 6.73 -1.22
CA ILE A 141 -9.73 6.72 -1.97
C ILE A 141 -9.67 5.68 -3.10
N GLY A 142 -8.60 5.68 -3.91
CA GLY A 142 -8.41 4.74 -5.02
C GLY A 142 -8.39 3.29 -4.55
N ALA A 143 -7.67 3.00 -3.45
CA ALA A 143 -7.64 1.67 -2.86
C ALA A 143 -9.04 1.20 -2.40
N SER A 144 -9.81 2.07 -1.73
CA SER A 144 -11.18 1.77 -1.28
C SER A 144 -12.14 1.56 -2.45
N LEU A 145 -12.08 2.45 -3.45
CA LEU A 145 -12.89 2.32 -4.67
C LEU A 145 -12.56 1.04 -5.43
N SER A 146 -11.28 0.64 -5.48
CA SER A 146 -10.85 -0.59 -6.12
C SER A 146 -11.46 -1.83 -5.46
N TYR A 147 -11.55 -1.89 -4.11
CA TYR A 147 -12.26 -2.97 -3.40
C TYR A 147 -13.75 -3.01 -3.76
N ALA A 148 -14.44 -1.87 -3.62
CA ALA A 148 -15.89 -1.78 -3.87
C ALA A 148 -16.21 -2.15 -5.33
N PHE A 149 -15.46 -1.57 -6.26
CA PHE A 149 -15.65 -1.77 -7.70
C PHE A 149 -15.36 -3.21 -8.11
N SER A 150 -14.19 -3.77 -7.73
CA SER A 150 -13.82 -5.14 -8.08
C SER A 150 -14.77 -6.16 -7.46
N GLY A 151 -15.24 -5.92 -6.22
CA GLY A 151 -16.23 -6.77 -5.57
C GLY A 151 -17.58 -6.73 -6.26
N TRP A 152 -18.08 -5.54 -6.55
CA TRP A 152 -19.36 -5.37 -7.23
C TRP A 152 -19.36 -5.98 -8.63
N VAL A 153 -18.38 -5.63 -9.46
CA VAL A 153 -18.26 -6.18 -10.83
C VAL A 153 -18.02 -7.68 -10.79
N GLY A 154 -17.15 -8.14 -9.89
CA GLY A 154 -16.85 -9.57 -9.76
C GLY A 154 -18.04 -10.41 -9.33
N THR A 155 -18.94 -9.86 -8.51
CA THR A 155 -20.19 -10.53 -8.11
C THR A 155 -21.23 -10.50 -9.24
N ALA A 156 -21.36 -9.38 -9.97
CA ALA A 156 -22.39 -9.22 -11.01
C ALA A 156 -22.02 -9.89 -12.33
N TYR A 157 -20.73 -9.87 -12.72
CA TYR A 157 -20.27 -10.28 -14.06
C TYR A 157 -19.10 -11.28 -14.03
N GLY A 158 -18.73 -11.73 -12.85
CA GLY A 158 -17.56 -12.63 -12.66
C GLY A 158 -16.23 -11.88 -12.55
N TRP A 159 -15.24 -12.57 -11.95
CA TRP A 159 -13.90 -12.01 -11.72
C TRP A 159 -13.18 -11.52 -12.99
N PRO A 160 -13.34 -12.17 -14.20
CA PRO A 160 -12.67 -11.67 -15.39
C PRO A 160 -13.13 -10.25 -15.79
N ALA A 161 -14.43 -9.95 -15.65
CA ALA A 161 -14.97 -8.63 -15.98
C ALA A 161 -14.35 -7.54 -15.08
N ALA A 162 -14.09 -7.83 -13.81
CA ALA A 162 -13.42 -6.90 -12.90
C ALA A 162 -12.00 -6.55 -13.37
N PHE A 163 -11.23 -7.54 -13.83
CA PHE A 163 -9.87 -7.32 -14.39
C PHE A 163 -9.91 -6.61 -15.74
N CYS A 164 -10.89 -6.91 -16.60
CA CYS A 164 -11.08 -6.20 -17.85
C CYS A 164 -11.27 -4.69 -17.61
N LEU A 165 -12.20 -4.33 -16.74
CA LEU A 165 -12.47 -2.93 -16.40
C LEU A 165 -11.29 -2.29 -15.63
N ALA A 166 -10.66 -3.04 -14.71
CA ALA A 166 -9.45 -2.60 -14.03
C ALA A 166 -8.29 -2.30 -15.00
N GLY A 167 -8.29 -2.90 -16.19
CA GLY A 167 -7.33 -2.60 -17.24
C GLY A 167 -7.75 -1.41 -18.13
N ILE A 168 -9.03 -1.27 -18.44
CA ILE A 168 -9.54 -0.14 -19.26
C ILE A 168 -9.40 1.19 -18.52
N LEU A 169 -9.69 1.25 -17.22
CA LEU A 169 -9.70 2.50 -16.46
C LEU A 169 -8.32 3.20 -16.39
N PRO A 170 -7.17 2.51 -16.14
CA PRO A 170 -5.86 3.14 -16.24
C PRO A 170 -5.54 3.66 -17.64
N LEU A 171 -5.96 2.96 -18.70
CA LEU A 171 -5.76 3.44 -20.07
C LEU A 171 -6.56 4.72 -20.36
N LEU A 172 -7.78 4.81 -19.84
CA LEU A 172 -8.58 6.04 -19.90
C LEU A 172 -7.90 7.17 -19.09
N ALA A 173 -7.34 6.88 -17.91
CA ALA A 173 -6.56 7.85 -17.15
C ALA A 173 -5.37 8.38 -17.97
N GLY A 174 -4.64 7.48 -18.61
CA GLY A 174 -3.55 7.83 -19.53
C GLY A 174 -4.01 8.73 -20.68
N LEU A 175 -5.11 8.37 -21.33
CA LEU A 175 -5.69 9.17 -22.42
C LEU A 175 -6.08 10.57 -21.97
N LEU A 176 -6.71 10.70 -20.79
CA LEU A 176 -7.09 11.99 -20.20
C LEU A 176 -5.85 12.84 -19.92
N VAL A 177 -4.84 12.27 -19.26
CA VAL A 177 -3.57 12.97 -18.99
C VAL A 177 -2.84 13.33 -20.27
N TRP A 178 -2.82 12.46 -21.27
CA TRP A 178 -2.22 12.75 -22.58
C TRP A 178 -2.91 13.92 -23.30
N ARG A 179 -4.22 14.01 -23.20
CA ARG A 179 -4.99 15.08 -23.88
C ARG A 179 -4.97 16.40 -23.12
N LEU A 180 -5.05 16.36 -21.79
CA LEU A 180 -5.37 17.53 -20.97
C LEU A 180 -4.16 18.10 -20.22
N LEU A 181 -3.15 17.29 -19.90
CA LEU A 181 -1.98 17.76 -19.15
C LEU A 181 -0.94 18.32 -20.16
N PRO A 182 -0.56 19.62 -20.07
CA PRO A 182 0.45 20.19 -20.95
C PRO A 182 1.81 19.50 -20.79
N ALA A 183 2.54 19.34 -21.90
CA ALA A 183 3.93 18.88 -21.85
C ALA A 183 4.83 19.91 -21.19
N GLN A 184 5.84 19.45 -20.47
CA GLN A 184 6.84 20.31 -19.81
C GLN A 184 8.25 19.75 -20.03
N HIS A 185 9.23 20.65 -20.15
CA HIS A 185 10.62 20.21 -20.20
C HIS A 185 11.10 19.85 -18.79
N PRO A 186 11.76 18.69 -18.63
CA PRO A 186 12.32 18.31 -17.35
C PRO A 186 13.44 19.27 -16.94
N VAL A 187 13.51 19.59 -15.64
CA VAL A 187 14.68 20.29 -15.07
C VAL A 187 15.72 19.22 -14.76
N PRO A 188 16.88 19.21 -15.42
CA PRO A 188 17.89 18.20 -15.17
C PRO A 188 18.42 18.28 -13.73
N HIS A 189 18.48 17.15 -13.05
CA HIS A 189 19.13 17.02 -11.75
C HIS A 189 20.44 16.23 -11.87
N PRO A 190 21.46 16.51 -11.03
CA PRO A 190 22.72 15.78 -11.07
C PRO A 190 22.52 14.31 -10.80
N ARG A 191 23.14 13.45 -11.62
CA ARG A 191 23.13 12.00 -11.42
C ARG A 191 23.90 11.62 -10.15
N LEU A 192 23.20 11.16 -9.12
CA LEU A 192 23.82 10.50 -7.97
C LEU A 192 23.78 8.98 -8.19
N SER A 193 24.89 8.29 -7.96
CA SER A 193 24.94 6.82 -8.02
C SER A 193 24.04 6.23 -6.93
N MET A 194 22.84 5.75 -7.33
CA MET A 194 21.78 5.35 -6.40
C MET A 194 22.23 4.30 -5.37
N PHE A 195 22.92 3.23 -5.78
CA PHE A 195 23.22 2.12 -4.87
C PHE A 195 24.26 2.46 -3.77
N LYS A 196 25.31 3.23 -4.08
CA LYS A 196 26.30 3.61 -3.08
C LYS A 196 25.73 4.56 -2.03
N THR A 197 24.89 5.50 -2.45
CA THR A 197 24.28 6.48 -1.54
C THR A 197 23.21 5.87 -0.64
N GLN A 198 22.52 4.81 -1.08
CA GLN A 198 21.54 4.08 -0.27
C GLN A 198 22.19 3.39 0.94
N TRP A 199 23.29 2.68 0.75
CA TRP A 199 24.06 2.07 1.84
C TRP A 199 24.61 3.08 2.85
N VAL A 200 25.05 4.23 2.35
CA VAL A 200 25.53 5.33 3.22
C VAL A 200 24.39 5.89 4.07
N ALA A 201 23.18 6.04 3.48
CA ALA A 201 22.01 6.50 4.22
C ALA A 201 21.64 5.56 5.39
N LEU A 202 21.74 4.24 5.19
CA LEU A 202 21.45 3.26 6.26
C LEU A 202 22.46 3.24 7.41
N LYS A 203 23.64 3.84 7.25
CA LYS A 203 24.60 4.02 8.38
C LYS A 203 24.07 5.01 9.42
N ASN A 204 23.21 5.95 9.02
CA ASN A 204 22.58 6.88 9.95
C ASN A 204 21.51 6.15 10.78
N ALA A 205 21.64 6.17 12.11
CA ALA A 205 20.76 5.47 13.02
C ALA A 205 19.30 5.96 12.96
N GLU A 206 19.09 7.27 12.76
CA GLU A 206 17.75 7.85 12.66
C GLU A 206 17.06 7.44 11.36
N ILE A 207 17.76 7.48 10.23
CA ILE A 207 17.25 7.00 8.94
C ILE A 207 16.89 5.52 9.06
N ARG A 208 17.79 4.69 9.61
CA ARG A 208 17.55 3.26 9.80
C ARG A 208 16.33 2.99 10.68
N ARG A 209 16.12 3.77 11.74
CA ARG A 209 14.94 3.65 12.61
C ARG A 209 13.64 3.89 11.85
N HIS A 210 13.59 4.94 11.05
CA HIS A 210 12.39 5.24 10.24
C HIS A 210 12.18 4.20 9.13
N VAL A 211 13.24 3.70 8.50
CA VAL A 211 13.15 2.62 7.50
C VAL A 211 12.59 1.35 8.12
N LEU A 212 13.11 0.90 9.27
CA LEU A 212 12.60 -0.28 9.97
C LEU A 212 11.16 -0.10 10.44
N GLY A 213 10.81 1.07 10.96
CA GLY A 213 9.44 1.41 11.33
C GLY A 213 8.50 1.30 10.13
N TYR A 214 8.90 1.81 8.97
CA TYR A 214 8.09 1.74 7.76
C TYR A 214 8.00 0.33 7.18
N CYS A 215 9.05 -0.47 7.30
CA CYS A 215 8.98 -1.89 6.94
C CYS A 215 7.93 -2.62 7.79
N ALA A 216 7.90 -2.37 9.12
CA ALA A 216 6.89 -2.94 10.01
C ALA A 216 5.48 -2.44 9.68
N HIS A 217 5.31 -1.13 9.44
CA HIS A 217 4.07 -0.52 8.99
C HIS A 217 3.56 -1.14 7.69
N CYS A 218 4.40 -1.25 6.66
CA CYS A 218 4.01 -1.80 5.37
C CYS A 218 3.73 -3.30 5.42
N TRP A 219 4.47 -4.05 6.26
CA TRP A 219 4.17 -5.44 6.54
C TRP A 219 2.74 -5.61 7.05
N GLU A 220 2.38 -4.83 8.06
CA GLU A 220 1.05 -4.86 8.67
C GLU A 220 -0.01 -4.39 7.66
N LEU A 221 0.20 -3.24 7.02
CA LEU A 221 -0.72 -2.61 6.08
C LEU A 221 -1.05 -3.50 4.88
N PHE A 222 -0.02 -3.98 4.19
CA PHE A 222 -0.22 -4.72 2.94
C PHE A 222 -0.60 -6.18 3.19
N GLY A 223 -0.11 -6.79 4.27
CA GLY A 223 -0.60 -8.09 4.72
C GLY A 223 -2.07 -8.04 5.08
N PHE A 224 -2.51 -7.04 5.85
CA PHE A 224 -3.93 -6.83 6.16
C PHE A 224 -4.77 -6.61 4.91
N ARG A 225 -4.35 -5.71 4.02
CA ARG A 225 -5.07 -5.44 2.77
C ARG A 225 -5.22 -6.66 1.89
N ALA A 226 -4.19 -7.50 1.80
CA ALA A 226 -4.25 -8.71 0.96
C ALA A 226 -5.30 -9.72 1.46
N TRP A 227 -5.52 -9.80 2.77
CA TRP A 227 -6.29 -10.88 3.38
C TRP A 227 -7.62 -10.48 4.01
N ILE A 228 -7.93 -9.16 4.09
CA ILE A 228 -9.16 -8.66 4.76
C ILE A 228 -10.43 -9.28 4.16
N VAL A 229 -10.53 -9.44 2.84
CA VAL A 229 -11.72 -10.00 2.20
C VAL A 229 -11.84 -11.50 2.49
N ALA A 230 -10.74 -12.25 2.47
CA ALA A 230 -10.73 -13.65 2.84
C ALA A 230 -11.10 -13.87 4.32
N LEU A 231 -10.60 -13.03 5.23
CA LEU A 231 -10.97 -13.02 6.64
C LEU A 231 -12.47 -12.75 6.82
N LEU A 232 -13.00 -11.74 6.14
CA LEU A 232 -14.43 -11.42 6.19
C LEU A 232 -15.28 -12.54 5.55
N THR A 233 -14.79 -13.18 4.49
CA THR A 233 -15.47 -14.35 3.91
C THR A 233 -15.54 -15.49 4.90
N TYR A 234 -14.45 -15.77 5.64
CA TYR A 234 -14.45 -16.74 6.73
C TYR A 234 -15.44 -16.34 7.83
N ALA A 235 -15.44 -15.10 8.29
CA ALA A 235 -16.38 -14.60 9.29
C ALA A 235 -17.84 -14.77 8.82
N GLY A 236 -18.12 -14.53 7.54
CA GLY A 236 -19.44 -14.72 6.93
C GLY A 236 -19.92 -16.18 6.93
N THR A 237 -19.03 -17.17 7.11
CA THR A 237 -19.45 -18.56 7.32
C THR A 237 -19.95 -18.84 8.73
N GLN A 238 -19.66 -17.96 9.69
CA GLN A 238 -20.08 -18.10 11.10
C GLN A 238 -21.43 -17.44 11.36
N SER A 239 -21.68 -16.30 10.75
CA SER A 239 -22.99 -15.63 10.74
C SER A 239 -23.06 -14.63 9.59
N GLU A 240 -24.27 -14.27 9.18
CA GLU A 240 -24.51 -13.33 8.08
C GLU A 240 -23.88 -11.95 8.35
N LEU A 241 -23.18 -11.42 7.33
CA LEU A 241 -22.58 -10.09 7.37
C LEU A 241 -23.60 -9.04 6.90
N PRO A 242 -23.56 -7.80 7.45
CA PRO A 242 -24.48 -6.73 7.06
C PRO A 242 -24.27 -6.21 5.64
N LEU A 243 -23.08 -6.42 5.08
CA LEU A 243 -22.66 -6.03 3.74
C LEU A 243 -21.73 -7.10 3.15
N SER A 244 -21.48 -7.04 1.85
CA SER A 244 -20.46 -7.92 1.24
C SER A 244 -19.07 -7.68 1.85
N ALA A 245 -18.25 -8.73 1.88
CA ALA A 245 -16.88 -8.65 2.42
C ALA A 245 -16.06 -7.54 1.74
N THR A 246 -16.23 -7.34 0.45
CA THR A 246 -15.54 -6.29 -0.32
C THR A 246 -16.06 -4.89 0.02
N ALA A 247 -17.35 -4.71 0.28
CA ALA A 247 -17.91 -3.44 0.72
C ALA A 247 -17.42 -3.07 2.12
N ILE A 248 -17.37 -4.03 3.05
CA ILE A 248 -16.77 -3.81 4.38
C ILE A 248 -15.29 -3.45 4.25
N ALA A 249 -14.51 -4.17 3.44
CA ALA A 249 -13.10 -3.87 3.20
C ALA A 249 -12.91 -2.46 2.61
N ALA A 250 -13.75 -2.04 1.67
CA ALA A 250 -13.73 -0.69 1.13
C ALA A 250 -13.98 0.38 2.19
N LEU A 251 -15.01 0.19 3.02
CA LEU A 251 -15.34 1.12 4.11
C LEU A 251 -14.22 1.19 5.15
N VAL A 252 -13.65 0.04 5.55
CA VAL A 252 -12.53 -0.01 6.50
C VAL A 252 -11.34 0.79 5.96
N ASN A 253 -11.01 0.66 4.66
CA ASN A 253 -9.91 1.41 4.06
C ASN A 253 -10.12 2.93 4.07
N LEU A 254 -11.36 3.43 4.02
CA LEU A 254 -11.64 4.87 4.12
C LEU A 254 -11.25 5.46 5.49
N PHE A 255 -11.35 4.69 6.58
CA PHE A 255 -10.93 5.15 7.92
C PHE A 255 -9.42 5.45 8.01
N GLY A 256 -8.62 4.89 7.12
CA GLY A 256 -7.18 5.18 7.07
C GLY A 256 -6.86 6.62 6.70
N ILE A 257 -7.69 7.30 5.92
CA ILE A 257 -7.43 8.67 5.45
C ILE A 257 -7.42 9.65 6.63
N PRO A 258 -8.51 9.80 7.40
CA PRO A 258 -8.51 10.67 8.56
C PRO A 258 -7.51 10.22 9.64
N ALA A 259 -7.31 8.92 9.82
CA ALA A 259 -6.37 8.38 10.79
C ALA A 259 -4.93 8.78 10.50
N SER A 260 -4.49 8.74 9.24
CA SER A 260 -3.15 9.19 8.84
C SER A 260 -2.95 10.69 9.07
N ILE A 261 -3.96 11.52 8.77
CA ILE A 261 -3.90 12.96 8.98
C ILE A 261 -3.85 13.28 10.47
N LEU A 262 -4.77 12.74 11.26
CA LEU A 262 -4.86 12.98 12.70
C LEU A 262 -3.63 12.44 13.44
N GLY A 263 -3.10 11.29 13.01
CA GLY A 263 -1.89 10.71 13.56
C GLY A 263 -0.66 11.61 13.34
N ASN A 264 -0.52 12.18 12.14
CA ASN A 264 0.55 13.15 11.86
C ASN A 264 0.41 14.42 12.69
N GLU A 265 -0.80 14.96 12.83
CA GLU A 265 -1.07 16.11 13.70
C GLU A 265 -0.73 15.84 15.16
N ALA A 266 -1.07 14.66 15.68
CA ALA A 266 -0.72 14.23 17.01
C ALA A 266 0.81 14.11 17.19
N ALA A 267 1.51 13.61 16.17
CA ALA A 267 2.97 13.51 16.16
C ALA A 267 3.66 14.88 16.10
N ILE A 268 3.08 15.87 15.42
CA ILE A 268 3.60 17.25 15.35
C ILE A 268 3.39 17.98 16.67
N ARG A 269 2.22 17.83 17.32
CA ARG A 269 1.89 18.51 18.59
C ARG A 269 2.60 17.91 19.79
N GLY A 270 3.10 16.67 19.66
CA GLY A 270 3.76 15.93 20.72
C GLY A 270 5.17 15.46 20.35
N ASP A 271 5.59 14.39 20.98
CA ASP A 271 6.83 13.67 20.63
C ASP A 271 6.52 12.65 19.53
N ARG A 272 6.99 12.91 18.32
CA ARG A 272 6.80 12.03 17.14
C ARG A 272 7.21 10.59 17.43
N HIS A 273 8.35 10.39 18.06
CA HIS A 273 8.85 9.06 18.33
C HIS A 273 7.95 8.30 19.31
N ARG A 274 7.53 8.96 20.38
CA ARG A 274 6.58 8.36 21.35
C ARG A 274 5.23 8.08 20.69
N HIS A 275 4.76 8.96 19.81
CA HIS A 275 3.52 8.76 19.06
C HIS A 275 3.62 7.49 18.21
N ILE A 276 4.65 7.35 17.38
CA ILE A 276 4.86 6.18 16.53
C ILE A 276 4.89 4.89 17.38
N LEU A 277 5.64 4.87 18.49
CA LEU A 277 5.71 3.68 19.35
C LEU A 277 4.36 3.31 19.97
N ARG A 278 3.56 4.29 20.41
CA ARG A 278 2.22 4.04 20.97
C ARG A 278 1.27 3.48 19.91
N VAL A 279 1.32 4.04 18.71
CA VAL A 279 0.50 3.58 17.59
C VAL A 279 0.90 2.17 17.19
N MET A 280 2.20 1.86 17.05
CA MET A 280 2.68 0.51 16.74
C MET A 280 2.30 -0.51 17.81
N LEU A 281 2.35 -0.12 19.10
CA LEU A 281 1.90 -1.00 20.18
C LEU A 281 0.39 -1.26 20.08
N ALA A 282 -0.39 -0.23 19.82
CA ALA A 282 -1.85 -0.35 19.68
C ALA A 282 -2.23 -1.20 18.46
N SER A 283 -1.63 -0.94 17.28
CA SER A 283 -1.90 -1.71 16.07
C SER A 283 -1.51 -3.18 16.24
N GLY A 284 -0.34 -3.43 16.83
CA GLY A 284 0.12 -4.79 17.09
C GLY A 284 -0.80 -5.58 18.02
N VAL A 285 -1.37 -4.95 19.06
CA VAL A 285 -2.39 -5.59 19.93
C VAL A 285 -3.69 -5.80 19.15
N LEU A 286 -4.13 -4.81 18.36
CA LEU A 286 -5.35 -4.89 17.57
C LEU A 286 -5.26 -5.97 16.48
N ALA A 287 -4.06 -6.26 15.96
CA ALA A 287 -3.83 -7.38 15.05
C ALA A 287 -4.21 -8.73 15.67
N TRP A 288 -3.78 -8.98 16.92
CA TRP A 288 -4.16 -10.19 17.66
C TRP A 288 -5.64 -10.22 18.00
N LEU A 289 -6.23 -9.08 18.40
CA LEU A 289 -7.68 -8.99 18.66
C LEU A 289 -8.50 -9.24 17.39
N THR A 290 -8.04 -8.76 16.23
CA THR A 290 -8.67 -9.03 14.94
C THR A 290 -8.71 -10.54 14.67
N GLY A 291 -7.61 -11.25 14.86
CA GLY A 291 -7.57 -12.69 14.70
C GLY A 291 -8.41 -13.43 15.74
N PHE A 292 -8.41 -12.96 17.00
CA PHE A 292 -9.22 -13.55 18.07
C PHE A 292 -10.73 -13.45 17.78
N PHE A 293 -11.18 -12.33 17.21
CA PHE A 293 -12.58 -12.12 16.84
C PHE A 293 -12.94 -12.64 15.44
N ALA A 294 -12.05 -13.33 14.74
CA ALA A 294 -12.31 -13.85 13.39
C ALA A 294 -13.60 -14.67 13.27
N SER A 295 -13.95 -15.45 14.30
CA SER A 295 -15.17 -16.26 14.37
C SER A 295 -16.38 -15.52 14.96
N THR A 296 -16.26 -14.24 15.30
CA THR A 296 -17.34 -13.45 15.87
C THR A 296 -17.59 -12.21 15.00
N PRO A 297 -18.36 -12.33 13.90
CA PRO A 297 -18.44 -11.34 12.83
C PRO A 297 -18.71 -9.91 13.29
N TRP A 298 -19.62 -9.70 14.23
CA TRP A 298 -19.98 -8.36 14.71
C TRP A 298 -18.85 -7.67 15.48
N LEU A 299 -18.12 -8.43 16.30
CA LEU A 299 -16.94 -7.91 17.00
C LEU A 299 -15.79 -7.67 16.02
N LEU A 300 -15.60 -8.56 15.05
CA LEU A 300 -14.63 -8.37 13.98
C LEU A 300 -14.88 -7.07 13.22
N ILE A 301 -16.12 -6.85 12.75
CA ILE A 301 -16.50 -5.64 12.01
C ILE A 301 -16.29 -4.37 12.86
N ALA A 302 -16.54 -4.42 14.15
CA ALA A 302 -16.30 -3.30 15.05
C ALA A 302 -14.79 -3.01 15.25
N VAL A 303 -13.95 -4.04 15.31
CA VAL A 303 -12.49 -3.92 15.51
C VAL A 303 -11.76 -3.49 14.24
N LEU A 304 -12.18 -3.97 13.05
CA LEU A 304 -11.48 -3.72 11.79
C LEU A 304 -11.23 -2.24 11.49
N PRO A 305 -12.20 -1.29 11.57
CA PRO A 305 -11.93 0.12 11.31
C PRO A 305 -10.97 0.73 12.34
N VAL A 306 -11.05 0.32 13.61
CA VAL A 306 -10.15 0.78 14.67
C VAL A 306 -8.73 0.26 14.42
N TYR A 307 -8.59 -1.00 14.05
CA TYR A 307 -7.31 -1.61 13.69
C TYR A 307 -6.68 -0.92 12.47
N PHE A 308 -7.46 -0.73 11.41
CA PHE A 308 -6.95 -0.06 10.21
C PHE A 308 -6.60 1.41 10.47
N ALA A 309 -7.36 2.11 11.29
CA ALA A 309 -7.03 3.46 11.74
C ALA A 309 -5.70 3.47 12.52
N ALA A 310 -5.47 2.50 13.41
CA ALA A 310 -4.20 2.36 14.12
C ALA A 310 -3.03 2.09 13.15
N ILE A 311 -3.18 1.17 12.19
CA ILE A 311 -2.17 0.93 11.14
C ILE A 311 -1.79 2.24 10.44
N MET A 312 -2.78 3.06 10.08
CA MET A 312 -2.53 4.26 9.28
C MET A 312 -2.06 5.48 10.08
N ALA A 313 -2.21 5.48 11.41
CA ALA A 313 -1.93 6.64 12.25
C ALA A 313 -0.43 6.98 12.39
N ASP A 314 0.48 6.06 12.09
CA ASP A 314 1.94 6.31 12.08
C ASP A 314 2.52 6.61 10.69
N SER A 315 1.78 6.32 9.60
CA SER A 315 2.25 6.36 8.22
C SER A 315 2.88 7.71 7.84
N ALA A 316 2.13 8.79 8.00
CA ALA A 316 2.61 10.13 7.68
C ALA A 316 3.68 10.62 8.67
N ALA A 317 3.60 10.23 9.95
CA ALA A 317 4.60 10.55 10.96
C ALA A 317 5.96 9.88 10.69
N LEU A 318 5.97 8.63 10.23
CA LEU A 318 7.18 7.91 9.80
C LEU A 318 7.84 8.59 8.62
N THR A 319 7.07 8.95 7.59
CA THR A 319 7.58 9.63 6.40
C THR A 319 8.13 11.02 6.74
N ALA A 320 7.39 11.81 7.52
CA ALA A 320 7.83 13.13 7.96
C ALA A 320 9.08 13.05 8.86
N GLY A 321 9.17 12.02 9.69
CA GLY A 321 10.34 11.74 10.53
C GLY A 321 11.58 11.42 9.71
N LEU A 322 11.45 10.58 8.68
CA LEU A 322 12.54 10.30 7.75
C LEU A 322 13.03 11.57 7.05
N VAL A 323 12.11 12.36 6.51
CA VAL A 323 12.45 13.62 5.81
C VAL A 323 13.17 14.60 6.74
N ALA A 324 12.72 14.72 7.99
CA ALA A 324 13.36 15.58 9.00
C ALA A 324 14.76 15.07 9.43
N SER A 325 15.01 13.77 9.32
CA SER A 325 16.31 13.14 9.66
C SER A 325 17.32 13.19 8.52
N THR A 326 16.97 13.80 7.37
CA THR A 326 17.79 13.84 6.17
C THR A 326 18.09 15.27 5.74
N ASN A 327 19.31 15.53 5.29
CA ASN A 327 19.65 16.73 4.56
C ASN A 327 19.26 16.61 3.07
N ALA A 328 19.20 17.74 2.35
CA ALA A 328 18.74 17.79 0.96
C ALA A 328 19.51 16.82 0.04
N GLN A 329 20.82 16.62 0.26
CA GLN A 329 21.69 15.78 -0.56
C GLN A 329 21.38 14.28 -0.40
N ASN A 330 20.99 13.81 0.79
CA ASN A 330 20.78 12.40 1.11
C ASN A 330 19.29 11.99 1.11
N ARG A 331 18.38 12.96 0.97
CA ARG A 331 16.92 12.72 1.06
C ARG A 331 16.43 11.73 0.03
N GLY A 332 16.85 11.87 -1.23
CA GLY A 332 16.44 10.95 -2.30
C GLY A 332 16.87 9.50 -2.03
N SER A 333 18.11 9.30 -1.57
CA SER A 333 18.62 7.96 -1.24
C SER A 333 17.92 7.34 -0.03
N ALA A 334 17.62 8.15 1.00
CA ALA A 334 16.89 7.68 2.17
C ALA A 334 15.44 7.30 1.81
N MET A 335 14.76 8.11 1.00
CA MET A 335 13.41 7.81 0.49
C MET A 335 13.37 6.55 -0.38
N ALA A 336 14.41 6.33 -1.20
CA ALA A 336 14.50 5.12 -2.02
C ALA A 336 14.61 3.85 -1.16
N VAL A 337 15.50 3.83 -0.16
CA VAL A 337 15.63 2.69 0.77
C VAL A 337 14.36 2.48 1.59
N TYR A 338 13.74 3.56 2.03
CA TYR A 338 12.48 3.54 2.75
C TYR A 338 11.37 2.89 1.92
N SER A 339 11.23 3.29 0.66
CA SER A 339 10.24 2.71 -0.25
C SER A 339 10.55 1.26 -0.60
N LEU A 340 11.81 0.93 -0.92
CA LEU A 340 12.22 -0.45 -1.22
C LEU A 340 11.95 -1.39 -0.04
N GLY A 341 12.31 -0.96 1.18
CA GLY A 341 12.07 -1.75 2.39
C GLY A 341 10.59 -1.93 2.68
N GLY A 342 9.81 -0.84 2.64
CA GLY A 342 8.38 -0.89 2.91
C GLY A 342 7.60 -1.73 1.91
N PHE A 343 7.76 -1.47 0.61
CA PHE A 343 7.05 -2.25 -0.41
C PHE A 343 7.61 -3.68 -0.57
N GLY A 344 8.90 -3.90 -0.24
CA GLY A 344 9.46 -5.25 -0.11
C GLY A 344 8.78 -6.06 1.01
N ALA A 345 8.53 -5.44 2.16
CA ALA A 345 7.73 -6.03 3.22
C ALA A 345 6.28 -6.29 2.75
N GLY A 346 5.73 -5.40 1.93
CA GLY A 346 4.42 -5.56 1.29
C GLY A 346 4.32 -6.76 0.35
N PHE A 347 5.41 -7.20 -0.25
CA PHE A 347 5.46 -8.45 -1.01
C PHE A 347 5.48 -9.67 -0.08
N ILE A 348 6.30 -9.65 0.97
CA ILE A 348 6.55 -10.82 1.82
C ILE A 348 5.39 -11.07 2.80
N ALA A 349 4.76 -10.03 3.34
CA ALA A 349 3.73 -10.15 4.36
C ALA A 349 2.51 -10.98 3.91
N PRO A 350 1.90 -10.76 2.73
CA PRO A 350 0.80 -11.61 2.26
C PRO A 350 1.18 -13.08 2.12
N VAL A 351 2.41 -13.37 1.70
CA VAL A 351 2.94 -14.74 1.59
C VAL A 351 3.02 -15.39 2.95
N MET A 352 3.59 -14.68 3.95
CA MET A 352 3.74 -15.20 5.32
C MET A 352 2.39 -15.47 5.97
N VAL A 353 1.41 -14.60 5.80
CA VAL A 353 0.04 -14.82 6.25
C VAL A 353 -0.53 -16.11 5.63
N GLY A 354 -0.35 -16.29 4.31
CA GLY A 354 -0.80 -17.50 3.62
C GLY A 354 -0.13 -18.77 4.13
N VAL A 355 1.19 -18.73 4.36
CA VAL A 355 1.94 -19.87 4.94
C VAL A 355 1.41 -20.21 6.33
N LEU A 356 1.16 -19.22 7.19
CA LEU A 356 0.62 -19.45 8.53
C LEU A 356 -0.80 -20.05 8.48
N LEU A 357 -1.64 -19.58 7.55
CA LEU A 357 -2.96 -20.14 7.34
C LEU A 357 -2.86 -21.62 6.96
N ASP A 358 -1.99 -22.00 6.01
CA ASP A 358 -1.83 -23.39 5.59
C ASP A 358 -1.29 -24.28 6.73
N LEU A 359 -0.29 -23.81 7.48
CA LEU A 359 0.33 -24.55 8.58
C LEU A 359 -0.58 -24.74 9.81
N ALA A 360 -1.50 -23.80 10.04
CA ALA A 360 -2.35 -23.80 11.25
C ALA A 360 -3.76 -24.40 10.99
N GLY A 361 -3.96 -25.14 9.91
CA GLY A 361 -5.21 -25.85 9.63
C GLY A 361 -6.10 -25.24 8.56
N GLY A 362 -5.58 -24.26 7.80
CA GLY A 362 -6.25 -23.64 6.67
C GLY A 362 -7.22 -22.50 7.05
N GLN A 363 -7.79 -21.88 6.04
CA GLN A 363 -8.66 -20.69 6.20
C GLN A 363 -10.00 -20.97 6.92
N LYS A 364 -10.33 -22.25 7.18
CA LYS A 364 -11.52 -22.62 7.97
C LYS A 364 -11.24 -22.70 9.47
N SER A 365 -10.00 -22.56 9.90
CA SER A 365 -9.56 -22.66 11.29
C SER A 365 -9.50 -21.29 11.95
N ALA A 366 -10.18 -21.10 13.08
CA ALA A 366 -10.09 -19.88 13.90
C ALA A 366 -8.66 -19.67 14.42
N LEU A 367 -7.95 -20.76 14.80
CA LEU A 367 -6.55 -20.69 15.24
C LEU A 367 -5.65 -20.19 14.11
N ALA A 368 -5.89 -20.61 12.86
CA ALA A 368 -5.12 -20.16 11.72
C ALA A 368 -5.27 -18.65 11.52
N TRP A 369 -6.48 -18.09 11.62
CA TRP A 369 -6.72 -16.67 11.54
C TRP A 369 -6.14 -15.88 12.71
N LEU A 370 -6.18 -16.44 13.95
CA LEU A 370 -5.52 -15.83 15.10
C LEU A 370 -4.02 -15.65 14.86
N LEU A 371 -3.33 -16.69 14.40
CA LEU A 371 -1.88 -16.66 14.14
C LEU A 371 -1.55 -15.78 12.93
N ALA A 372 -2.33 -15.88 11.86
CA ALA A 372 -2.16 -15.10 10.65
C ALA A 372 -2.31 -13.61 10.91
N CYS A 373 -3.40 -13.16 11.54
CA CYS A 373 -3.60 -11.76 11.89
C CYS A 373 -2.57 -11.29 12.94
N GLY A 374 -2.30 -12.09 13.97
CA GLY A 374 -1.30 -11.77 14.99
C GLY A 374 0.09 -11.54 14.40
N SER A 375 0.47 -12.30 13.37
CA SER A 375 1.76 -12.16 12.68
C SER A 375 1.95 -10.79 12.01
N LEU A 376 0.86 -10.14 11.64
CA LEU A 376 0.92 -8.80 11.04
C LEU A 376 1.44 -7.77 12.05
N GLY A 377 1.01 -7.86 13.32
CA GLY A 377 1.41 -6.92 14.37
C GLY A 377 2.75 -7.24 15.03
N VAL A 378 3.38 -8.39 14.77
CA VAL A 378 4.59 -8.84 15.49
C VAL A 378 5.73 -7.83 15.38
N TRP A 379 6.03 -7.32 14.19
CA TRP A 379 7.14 -6.39 14.01
C TRP A 379 6.88 -5.04 14.69
N CYS A 380 5.63 -4.56 14.69
CA CYS A 380 5.23 -3.37 15.41
C CYS A 380 5.42 -3.55 16.92
N LEU A 381 5.02 -4.69 17.48
CA LEU A 381 5.24 -5.02 18.89
C LEU A 381 6.73 -5.15 19.22
N VAL A 382 7.52 -5.83 18.40
CA VAL A 382 8.97 -5.99 18.61
C VAL A 382 9.68 -4.63 18.62
N LEU A 383 9.39 -3.75 17.67
CA LEU A 383 10.01 -2.43 17.61
C LEU A 383 9.58 -1.54 18.78
N ALA A 384 8.31 -1.56 19.15
CA ALA A 384 7.79 -0.77 20.25
C ALA A 384 8.39 -1.24 21.59
N THR A 385 8.37 -2.53 21.89
CA THR A 385 8.88 -3.09 23.14
C THR A 385 10.40 -2.99 23.26
N HIS A 386 11.15 -3.29 22.21
CA HIS A 386 12.62 -3.16 22.19
C HIS A 386 13.07 -1.71 22.46
N THR A 387 12.37 -0.72 21.90
CA THR A 387 12.70 0.67 22.10
C THR A 387 12.35 1.14 23.53
N LEU A 388 11.23 0.66 24.07
CA LEU A 388 10.87 0.90 25.47
C LEU A 388 11.89 0.25 26.40
N TRP A 389 12.27 -1.00 26.15
CA TRP A 389 13.29 -1.71 26.94
C TRP A 389 14.60 -0.94 27.04
N LYS A 390 15.13 -0.42 25.91
CA LYS A 390 16.37 0.38 25.90
C LYS A 390 16.29 1.67 26.70
N ARG A 391 15.11 2.22 26.94
CA ARG A 391 14.93 3.41 27.79
C ARG A 391 14.95 3.10 29.28
N PHE A 392 14.57 1.88 29.64
CA PHE A 392 14.53 1.44 31.04
C PHE A 392 15.74 0.57 31.48
N ALA A 393 16.57 0.12 30.51
CA ALA A 393 17.79 -0.58 30.83
C ALA A 393 18.75 0.37 31.54
N PRO A 394 19.33 -0.03 32.69
CA PRO A 394 20.34 0.78 33.38
C PRO A 394 21.51 1.02 32.41
N SER A 395 22.02 2.28 32.38
CA SER A 395 23.23 2.60 31.64
C SER A 395 24.34 1.61 32.08
N PRO A 396 25.11 1.02 31.14
CA PRO A 396 26.26 0.20 31.52
C PRO A 396 27.14 1.07 32.41
N ILE A 397 27.43 0.56 33.63
CA ILE A 397 28.37 1.16 34.54
C ILE A 397 29.71 1.15 33.82
N THR A 398 30.12 2.33 33.30
CA THR A 398 31.44 2.57 32.71
C THR A 398 32.50 2.58 33.79
#